data_06dd463fd974989945bac540f48214c4
#
_entry.id   06dd463fd974989945bac540f48214c4
#
_cell.length_a   1.000
_cell.length_b   1.000
_cell.length_c   1.000
_cell.angle_alpha   90.00
_cell.angle_beta   90.00
_cell.angle_gamma   90.00
#
_symmetry.space_group_name_H-M   'P 1'
#
loop_
_entity.id
_entity.type
_entity.pdbx_description
1 polymer ?
#
loop_
_entity_poly.entity_id
_entity_poly.type
_entity_poly.pdbx_seq_one_letter_code
_entity_poly.pdbx_strand_id
1 'polypeptide(L)'
;LHQGRRVTSRSADSIVEEAERMTHEPDFKGYIHDVGGPTANFRRTSCDKQEKAGLCKGKKCLAPEPCPALKVDHSEYLEMLRKIRSIKNVKRVFIRSGIRYDYMMKDKNDEFFKELVEHHVSGQLKVAPEHASNKVLDLMGKPHIEVYEDFEKKFYKYTKECGKEQYLVPYLMSSHPGCTIKEAVELAVFLKKHNIRPEQVQDFYPTPG
;
A
#
# COMPACT_ATOMS: atom_id res chain seq x y z
N LEU A 1 3.13 -13.66 -1.29
CA LEU A 1 2.96 -12.37 -0.66
C LEU A 1 1.62 -12.28 0.04
N HIS A 2 0.62 -11.71 -0.59
CA HIS A 2 -0.69 -11.58 0.01
C HIS A 2 -1.42 -12.94 0.02
N GLN A 3 -1.94 -13.36 1.17
CA GLN A 3 -2.67 -14.62 1.37
C GLN A 3 -1.94 -15.88 0.88
N GLY A 4 -0.60 -15.88 0.85
CA GLY A 4 0.18 -17.04 0.43
C GLY A 4 -0.04 -17.49 -1.02
N ARG A 5 -0.53 -16.60 -1.89
CA ARG A 5 -0.79 -16.88 -3.30
C ARG A 5 0.12 -16.07 -4.24
N ARG A 6 0.31 -16.57 -5.45
CA ARG A 6 1.01 -15.85 -6.51
C ARG A 6 0.21 -14.59 -6.87
N VAL A 7 0.91 -13.46 -7.04
CA VAL A 7 0.29 -12.24 -7.54
C VAL A 7 -0.04 -12.40 -9.02
N THR A 8 -1.27 -12.08 -9.37
CA THR A 8 -1.75 -12.01 -10.75
C THR A 8 -2.45 -10.67 -10.98
N SER A 9 -2.30 -10.10 -12.14
CA SER A 9 -2.91 -8.82 -12.51
C SER A 9 -3.41 -8.87 -13.94
N ARG A 10 -4.40 -8.05 -14.24
CA ARG A 10 -4.80 -7.75 -15.62
C ARG A 10 -3.66 -7.03 -16.34
N SER A 11 -3.59 -7.13 -17.65
CA SER A 11 -2.64 -6.35 -18.43
C SER A 11 -2.87 -4.84 -18.27
N ALA A 12 -1.80 -4.06 -18.35
CA ALA A 12 -1.89 -2.61 -18.29
C ALA A 12 -2.81 -2.07 -19.40
N ASP A 13 -2.69 -2.59 -20.61
CA ASP A 13 -3.51 -2.16 -21.76
C ASP A 13 -5.01 -2.41 -21.53
N SER A 14 -5.38 -3.58 -20.97
CA SER A 14 -6.79 -3.87 -20.61
C SER A 14 -7.36 -2.89 -19.58
N ILE A 15 -6.55 -2.41 -18.65
CA ILE A 15 -6.97 -1.43 -17.64
C ILE A 15 -7.08 -0.02 -18.25
N VAL A 16 -6.14 0.34 -19.11
CA VAL A 16 -6.18 1.61 -19.84
C VAL A 16 -7.41 1.68 -20.74
N GLU A 17 -7.72 0.60 -21.47
CA GLU A 17 -8.91 0.48 -22.33
C GLU A 17 -10.22 0.60 -21.54
N GLU A 18 -10.28 0.02 -20.33
CA GLU A 18 -11.42 0.20 -19.43
C GLU A 18 -11.56 1.66 -18.99
N ALA A 19 -10.46 2.29 -18.59
CA ALA A 19 -10.44 3.70 -18.21
C ALA A 19 -10.89 4.60 -19.38
N GLU A 20 -10.48 4.28 -20.60
CA GLU A 20 -10.89 5.00 -21.81
C GLU A 20 -12.41 4.84 -22.06
N ARG A 21 -12.94 3.63 -21.95
CA ARG A 21 -14.38 3.40 -22.06
C ARG A 21 -15.18 4.19 -21.02
N MET A 22 -14.71 4.27 -19.77
CA MET A 22 -15.37 5.07 -18.73
C MET A 22 -15.52 6.55 -19.12
N THR A 23 -14.60 7.10 -19.92
CA THR A 23 -14.68 8.52 -20.34
C THR A 23 -15.84 8.80 -21.30
N HIS A 24 -16.46 7.77 -21.87
CA HIS A 24 -17.62 7.90 -22.77
C HIS A 24 -18.96 7.79 -22.03
N GLU A 25 -18.95 7.44 -20.74
CA GLU A 25 -20.18 7.38 -19.95
C GLU A 25 -20.77 8.79 -19.73
N PRO A 26 -22.10 8.96 -19.86
CA PRO A 26 -22.73 10.28 -19.81
C PRO A 26 -22.52 11.05 -18.50
N ASP A 27 -22.30 10.34 -17.40
CA ASP A 27 -22.09 10.89 -16.06
C ASP A 27 -20.62 11.02 -15.66
N PHE A 28 -19.69 10.68 -16.55
CA PHE A 28 -18.27 10.78 -16.28
C PHE A 28 -17.81 12.22 -16.12
N LYS A 29 -17.26 12.58 -14.95
CA LYS A 29 -16.86 13.96 -14.60
C LYS A 29 -15.33 14.18 -14.64
N GLY A 30 -14.59 13.20 -15.16
CA GLY A 30 -13.13 13.27 -15.29
C GLY A 30 -12.35 12.68 -14.13
N TYR A 31 -13.00 11.99 -13.21
CA TYR A 31 -12.37 11.44 -12.02
C TYR A 31 -12.39 9.91 -12.04
N ILE A 32 -11.22 9.30 -12.02
CA ILE A 32 -11.04 7.87 -11.76
C ILE A 32 -10.66 7.74 -10.29
N HIS A 33 -11.57 7.23 -9.49
CA HIS A 33 -11.48 7.27 -8.05
C HIS A 33 -10.53 6.25 -7.44
N ASP A 34 -10.28 5.14 -8.13
CA ASP A 34 -9.36 4.12 -7.65
C ASP A 34 -8.80 3.27 -8.79
N VAL A 35 -7.49 3.26 -8.94
CA VAL A 35 -6.78 2.35 -9.83
C VAL A 35 -5.97 1.39 -8.98
N GLY A 36 -6.62 0.35 -8.46
CA GLY A 36 -5.96 -0.54 -7.53
C GLY A 36 -6.79 -1.72 -7.11
N GLY A 37 -6.53 -2.17 -5.94
CA GLY A 37 -7.13 -3.28 -5.23
C GLY A 37 -6.61 -3.28 -3.80
N PRO A 38 -6.81 -4.32 -2.99
CA PRO A 38 -6.38 -4.34 -1.58
C PRO A 38 -4.90 -4.05 -1.34
N THR A 39 -4.08 -4.19 -2.37
CA THR A 39 -2.66 -3.82 -2.40
C THR A 39 -2.33 -3.32 -3.81
N ALA A 40 -2.70 -2.08 -4.09
CA ALA A 40 -2.68 -1.49 -5.42
C ALA A 40 -1.34 -1.62 -6.16
N ASN A 41 -0.25 -1.53 -5.45
CA ASN A 41 1.10 -1.59 -6.00
C ASN A 41 1.66 -3.02 -6.18
N PHE A 42 0.87 -4.07 -5.92
CA PHE A 42 1.25 -5.45 -6.25
C PHE A 42 0.72 -5.85 -7.62
N ARG A 43 1.55 -5.77 -8.65
CA ARG A 43 1.14 -6.11 -10.01
C ARG A 43 1.82 -7.35 -10.60
N ARG A 44 3.03 -7.66 -10.14
CA ARG A 44 3.83 -8.78 -10.67
C ARG A 44 4.37 -9.66 -9.55
N THR A 45 4.84 -10.83 -9.95
CA THR A 45 5.65 -11.66 -9.07
C THR A 45 6.93 -10.91 -8.69
N SER A 46 7.29 -10.96 -7.41
CA SER A 46 8.36 -10.14 -6.86
C SER A 46 9.71 -10.87 -6.82
N CYS A 47 9.83 -12.05 -7.42
CA CYS A 47 11.10 -12.75 -7.59
C CYS A 47 10.99 -13.87 -8.63
N ASP A 48 12.11 -14.22 -9.25
CA ASP A 48 12.19 -15.24 -10.31
C ASP A 48 11.74 -16.64 -9.83
N LYS A 49 11.90 -16.91 -8.52
CA LYS A 49 11.43 -18.18 -7.96
C LYS A 49 9.91 -18.29 -7.95
N GLN A 50 9.21 -17.20 -7.68
CA GLN A 50 7.74 -17.19 -7.73
C GLN A 50 7.24 -17.44 -9.17
N GLU A 51 7.94 -16.96 -10.16
CA GLU A 51 7.60 -17.20 -11.56
C GLU A 51 7.74 -18.67 -11.94
N LYS A 52 8.85 -19.30 -11.55
CA LYS A 52 9.23 -20.64 -11.99
C LYS A 52 8.62 -21.76 -11.15
N ALA A 53 8.59 -21.60 -9.83
CA ALA A 53 8.28 -22.66 -8.87
C ALA A 53 7.17 -22.30 -7.87
N GLY A 54 6.53 -21.15 -8.03
CA GLY A 54 5.50 -20.67 -7.10
C GLY A 54 6.08 -20.16 -5.77
N LEU A 55 5.25 -20.16 -4.74
CA LEU A 55 5.61 -19.55 -3.45
C LEU A 55 6.54 -20.45 -2.62
N CYS A 56 7.42 -19.82 -1.86
CA CYS A 56 8.23 -20.51 -0.86
C CYS A 56 7.34 -20.98 0.30
N LYS A 57 7.43 -22.26 0.66
CA LYS A 57 6.77 -22.79 1.87
C LYS A 57 7.37 -22.13 3.11
N GLY A 58 6.52 -21.64 4.01
CA GLY A 58 6.93 -21.10 5.31
C GLY A 58 7.74 -19.80 5.27
N LYS A 59 7.86 -19.12 4.13
CA LYS A 59 8.54 -17.83 4.03
C LYS A 59 7.58 -16.69 3.77
N LYS A 60 7.77 -15.59 4.52
CA LYS A 60 7.16 -14.28 4.27
C LYS A 60 8.17 -13.41 3.52
N CYS A 61 7.77 -12.82 2.39
CA CYS A 61 8.72 -12.11 1.53
C CYS A 61 9.14 -10.74 2.07
N LEU A 62 8.34 -10.15 2.96
CA LEU A 62 8.53 -8.79 3.46
C LEU A 62 8.70 -8.73 4.98
N ALA A 63 8.50 -9.84 5.70
CA ALA A 63 8.53 -9.85 7.15
C ALA A 63 9.21 -11.11 7.73
N PRO A 64 9.87 -11.01 8.91
CA PRO A 64 10.20 -9.75 9.59
C PRO A 64 11.21 -8.92 8.80
N GLU A 65 12.10 -9.59 8.05
CA GLU A 65 13.07 -8.98 7.16
C GLU A 65 12.75 -9.28 5.70
N PRO A 66 12.94 -8.31 4.78
CA PRO A 66 12.73 -8.53 3.36
C PRO A 66 13.62 -9.64 2.81
N CYS A 67 13.03 -10.52 2.00
CA CYS A 67 13.78 -11.58 1.33
C CYS A 67 14.84 -10.98 0.40
N PRO A 68 16.12 -11.45 0.45
CA PRO A 68 17.17 -10.94 -0.43
C PRO A 68 16.89 -11.12 -1.93
N ALA A 69 16.06 -12.11 -2.31
CA ALA A 69 15.65 -12.34 -3.69
C ALA A 69 14.47 -11.47 -4.14
N LEU A 70 13.97 -10.58 -3.26
CA LEU A 70 12.85 -9.70 -3.59
C LEU A 70 13.30 -8.65 -4.60
N LYS A 71 12.59 -8.57 -5.71
CA LYS A 71 12.76 -7.56 -6.74
C LYS A 71 11.52 -6.67 -6.73
N VAL A 72 11.69 -5.43 -6.31
CA VAL A 72 10.61 -4.45 -6.28
C VAL A 72 10.81 -3.49 -7.44
N ASP A 73 9.77 -3.34 -8.24
CA ASP A 73 9.75 -2.45 -9.40
C ASP A 73 8.31 -1.99 -9.64
N HIS A 74 8.10 -0.68 -9.59
CA HIS A 74 6.80 -0.07 -9.83
C HIS A 74 6.71 0.60 -11.21
N SER A 75 7.70 0.46 -12.09
CA SER A 75 7.75 1.15 -13.39
C SER A 75 6.52 0.85 -14.25
N GLU A 76 6.11 -0.43 -14.37
CA GLU A 76 4.91 -0.80 -15.13
C GLU A 76 3.63 -0.16 -14.57
N TYR A 77 3.51 -0.14 -13.23
CA TYR A 77 2.35 0.46 -12.58
C TYR A 77 2.32 1.98 -12.81
N LEU A 78 3.48 2.61 -12.72
CA LEU A 78 3.64 4.03 -12.95
C LEU A 78 3.33 4.42 -14.42
N GLU A 79 3.85 3.68 -15.39
CA GLU A 79 3.54 3.88 -16.79
C GLU A 79 2.05 3.73 -17.08
N MET A 80 1.39 2.73 -16.51
CA MET A 80 -0.04 2.54 -16.63
C MET A 80 -0.82 3.73 -16.07
N LEU A 81 -0.46 4.22 -14.89
CA LEU A 81 -1.08 5.41 -14.28
C LEU A 81 -0.88 6.67 -15.13
N ARG A 82 0.31 6.84 -15.72
CA ARG A 82 0.61 7.93 -16.66
C ARG A 82 -0.25 7.85 -17.91
N LYS A 83 -0.38 6.67 -18.50
CA LYS A 83 -1.27 6.43 -19.65
C LYS A 83 -2.71 6.81 -19.33
N ILE A 84 -3.24 6.36 -18.20
CA ILE A 84 -4.61 6.67 -17.77
C ILE A 84 -4.79 8.18 -17.56
N ARG A 85 -3.81 8.88 -16.96
CA ARG A 85 -3.85 10.34 -16.79
C ARG A 85 -3.83 11.11 -18.12
N SER A 86 -3.26 10.52 -19.17
CA SER A 86 -3.18 11.14 -20.51
C SER A 86 -4.45 10.96 -21.35
N ILE A 87 -5.40 10.14 -20.93
CA ILE A 87 -6.66 9.93 -21.64
C ILE A 87 -7.45 11.24 -21.67
N LYS A 88 -7.96 11.59 -22.85
CA LYS A 88 -8.82 12.77 -23.02
C LYS A 88 -10.01 12.72 -22.04
N ASN A 89 -10.33 13.85 -21.44
CA ASN A 89 -11.36 14.02 -20.41
C ASN A 89 -11.03 13.47 -19.02
N VAL A 90 -9.94 12.76 -18.81
CA VAL A 90 -9.47 12.41 -17.48
C VAL A 90 -8.77 13.60 -16.82
N LYS A 91 -9.29 14.05 -15.69
CA LYS A 91 -8.76 15.17 -14.90
C LYS A 91 -7.86 14.70 -13.76
N ARG A 92 -8.26 13.60 -13.09
CA ARG A 92 -7.55 13.03 -11.93
C ARG A 92 -7.71 11.52 -11.89
N VAL A 93 -6.64 10.88 -11.46
CA VAL A 93 -6.58 9.43 -11.25
C VAL A 93 -6.07 9.19 -9.83
N PHE A 94 -6.86 8.55 -9.00
CA PHE A 94 -6.52 8.31 -7.60
C PHE A 94 -6.25 6.84 -7.31
N ILE A 95 -5.55 6.60 -6.21
CA ILE A 95 -5.36 5.31 -5.57
C ILE A 95 -5.92 5.41 -4.16
N ARG A 96 -7.04 4.73 -3.89
CA ARG A 96 -7.78 4.80 -2.63
C ARG A 96 -7.81 3.49 -1.85
N SER A 97 -7.64 2.38 -2.55
CA SER A 97 -7.74 1.02 -1.97
C SER A 97 -6.56 0.63 -1.08
N GLY A 98 -5.55 1.46 -1.00
CA GLY A 98 -4.40 1.27 -0.13
C GLY A 98 -3.12 0.87 -0.87
N ILE A 99 -2.01 1.20 -0.23
CA ILE A 99 -0.66 0.92 -0.72
C ILE A 99 0.07 0.01 0.26
N ARG A 100 0.78 -0.95 -0.26
CA ARG A 100 1.74 -1.74 0.49
C ARG A 100 3.03 -0.93 0.66
N TYR A 101 3.08 -0.15 1.73
CA TYR A 101 4.17 0.80 2.00
C TYR A 101 5.53 0.11 2.20
N ASP A 102 5.54 -1.03 2.88
CA ASP A 102 6.74 -1.82 3.11
C ASP A 102 7.36 -2.37 1.81
N TYR A 103 6.52 -2.74 0.84
CA TYR A 103 6.96 -3.12 -0.50
C TYR A 103 7.50 -1.90 -1.26
N MET A 104 6.81 -0.77 -1.18
CA MET A 104 7.23 0.46 -1.85
C MET A 104 8.56 1.00 -1.31
N MET A 105 8.81 0.87 0.01
CA MET A 105 10.09 1.27 0.62
C MET A 105 11.29 0.43 0.18
N LYS A 106 11.08 -0.69 -0.52
CA LYS A 106 12.13 -1.53 -1.10
C LYS A 106 12.39 -1.25 -2.58
N ASP A 107 11.62 -0.38 -3.19
CA ASP A 107 11.95 0.12 -4.53
C ASP A 107 13.21 0.99 -4.44
N LYS A 108 14.15 0.73 -5.35
CA LYS A 108 15.39 1.50 -5.44
C LYS A 108 15.16 2.88 -6.07
N ASN A 109 14.05 3.02 -6.79
CA ASN A 109 13.67 4.23 -7.47
C ASN A 109 12.48 4.89 -6.74
N ASP A 110 12.64 6.13 -6.33
CA ASP A 110 11.61 6.91 -5.65
C ASP A 110 10.59 7.55 -6.62
N GLU A 111 10.69 7.30 -7.89
CA GLU A 111 9.85 7.93 -8.91
C GLU A 111 8.36 7.63 -8.67
N PHE A 112 8.02 6.35 -8.43
CA PHE A 112 6.65 5.98 -8.10
C PHE A 112 6.15 6.66 -6.83
N PHE A 113 6.98 6.75 -5.78
CA PHE A 113 6.59 7.41 -4.53
C PHE A 113 6.28 8.90 -4.75
N LYS A 114 7.13 9.59 -5.46
CA LYS A 114 6.95 11.02 -5.78
C LYS A 114 5.68 11.24 -6.60
N GLU A 115 5.47 10.49 -7.68
CA GLU A 115 4.27 10.62 -8.50
C GLU A 115 2.99 10.19 -7.76
N LEU A 116 3.06 9.19 -6.89
CA LEU A 116 1.94 8.82 -6.03
C LEU A 116 1.47 10.03 -5.22
N VAL A 117 2.39 10.68 -4.50
CA VAL A 117 2.10 11.86 -3.69
C VAL A 117 1.62 13.02 -4.55
N GLU A 118 2.29 13.27 -5.68
CA GLU A 118 2.00 14.41 -6.53
C GLU A 118 0.67 14.28 -7.29
N HIS A 119 0.29 13.07 -7.72
CA HIS A 119 -0.82 12.91 -8.66
C HIS A 119 -1.94 11.99 -8.20
N HIS A 120 -1.68 11.05 -7.31
CA HIS A 120 -2.60 9.92 -7.08
C HIS A 120 -3.21 9.87 -5.67
N VAL A 121 -2.78 10.75 -4.76
CA VAL A 121 -3.39 10.89 -3.42
C VAL A 121 -4.41 12.01 -3.44
N SER A 122 -5.67 11.69 -3.08
CA SER A 122 -6.80 12.62 -3.07
C SER A 122 -6.95 13.42 -1.76
N GLY A 123 -5.87 13.61 -1.01
CA GLY A 123 -5.85 14.21 0.33
C GLY A 123 -5.57 13.19 1.43
N GLN A 124 -5.96 11.94 1.26
CA GLN A 124 -5.70 10.87 2.23
C GLN A 124 -5.14 9.63 1.53
N LEU A 125 -4.13 9.01 2.14
CA LEU A 125 -3.57 7.73 1.72
C LEU A 125 -3.75 6.69 2.82
N LYS A 126 -4.46 5.60 2.50
CA LYS A 126 -4.66 4.47 3.40
C LYS A 126 -3.46 3.54 3.39
N VAL A 127 -2.96 3.21 4.56
CA VAL A 127 -1.87 2.25 4.77
C VAL A 127 -2.14 1.38 5.99
N ALA A 128 -1.62 0.17 6.02
CA ALA A 128 -1.96 -0.80 7.04
C ALA A 128 -0.73 -1.22 7.88
N PRO A 129 -0.24 -0.36 8.81
CA PRO A 129 0.76 -0.79 9.79
C PRO A 129 0.22 -1.85 10.76
N GLU A 130 -1.07 -1.87 11.02
CA GLU A 130 -1.83 -2.80 11.87
C GLU A 130 -1.57 -2.62 13.37
N HIS A 131 -0.33 -2.54 13.81
CA HIS A 131 0.06 -2.41 15.21
C HIS A 131 1.38 -1.64 15.35
N ALA A 132 1.74 -1.23 16.56
CA ALA A 132 3.01 -0.56 16.85
C ALA A 132 4.01 -1.45 17.63
N SER A 133 3.55 -2.55 18.21
CA SER A 133 4.45 -3.48 18.91
C SER A 133 5.05 -4.48 17.92
N ASN A 134 6.39 -4.52 17.82
CA ASN A 134 7.09 -5.44 16.93
C ASN A 134 6.80 -6.91 17.28
N LYS A 135 6.59 -7.25 18.56
CA LYS A 135 6.17 -8.57 18.98
C LYS A 135 4.82 -8.99 18.34
N VAL A 136 3.86 -8.09 18.28
CA VAL A 136 2.56 -8.37 17.65
C VAL A 136 2.69 -8.39 16.11
N LEU A 137 3.48 -7.48 15.54
CA LEU A 137 3.76 -7.45 14.12
C LEU A 137 4.44 -8.72 13.61
N ASP A 138 5.35 -9.32 14.40
CA ASP A 138 5.94 -10.62 14.09
C ASP A 138 4.90 -11.74 14.01
N LEU A 139 3.95 -11.78 14.94
CA LEU A 139 2.84 -12.74 14.92
C LEU A 139 1.92 -12.53 13.72
N MET A 140 1.66 -11.28 13.35
CA MET A 140 0.89 -10.92 12.16
C MET A 140 1.65 -11.22 10.87
N GLY A 141 2.98 -11.35 10.93
CA GLY A 141 3.87 -11.44 9.75
C GLY A 141 3.94 -10.14 8.97
N LYS A 142 3.95 -9.06 9.69
CA LYS A 142 4.11 -7.69 9.19
C LYS A 142 5.56 -7.20 9.42
N PRO A 143 6.02 -6.21 8.66
CA PRO A 143 7.27 -5.53 8.97
C PRO A 143 7.19 -4.81 10.30
N HIS A 144 8.34 -4.61 10.95
CA HIS A 144 8.43 -3.84 12.16
C HIS A 144 7.99 -2.38 11.98
N ILE A 145 7.58 -1.73 13.07
CA ILE A 145 6.96 -0.39 13.02
C ILE A 145 7.89 0.68 12.46
N GLU A 146 9.20 0.51 12.59
CA GLU A 146 10.22 1.42 12.08
C GLU A 146 10.11 1.62 10.56
N VAL A 147 9.70 0.57 9.83
CA VAL A 147 9.46 0.67 8.38
C VAL A 147 8.31 1.63 8.07
N TYR A 148 7.27 1.63 8.91
CA TYR A 148 6.18 2.58 8.79
C TYR A 148 6.62 4.01 9.16
N GLU A 149 7.38 4.17 10.24
CA GLU A 149 7.90 5.49 10.65
C GLU A 149 8.77 6.12 9.55
N ASP A 150 9.60 5.32 8.88
CA ASP A 150 10.44 5.80 7.77
C ASP A 150 9.59 6.13 6.52
N PHE A 151 8.57 5.32 6.24
CA PHE A 151 7.61 5.63 5.19
C PHE A 151 6.85 6.93 5.48
N GLU A 152 6.37 7.13 6.71
CA GLU A 152 5.66 8.33 7.15
C GLU A 152 6.52 9.59 6.96
N LYS A 153 7.77 9.57 7.42
CA LYS A 153 8.73 10.67 7.22
C LYS A 153 8.91 11.01 5.74
N LYS A 154 9.06 9.99 4.91
CA LYS A 154 9.26 10.14 3.46
C LYS A 154 8.00 10.67 2.76
N PHE A 155 6.82 10.19 3.17
CA PHE A 155 5.54 10.66 2.67
C PHE A 155 5.35 12.16 2.93
N TYR A 156 5.52 12.60 4.17
CA TYR A 156 5.36 14.01 4.52
C TYR A 156 6.45 14.91 3.93
N LYS A 157 7.65 14.39 3.74
CA LYS A 157 8.70 15.11 2.98
C LYS A 157 8.22 15.41 1.56
N TYR A 158 7.78 14.41 0.81
CA TYR A 158 7.33 14.60 -0.58
C TYR A 158 6.02 15.41 -0.67
N THR A 159 5.10 15.22 0.27
CA THR A 159 3.89 16.05 0.36
C THR A 159 4.23 17.53 0.49
N LYS A 160 5.21 17.86 1.35
CA LYS A 160 5.70 19.22 1.53
C LYS A 160 6.41 19.75 0.28
N GLU A 161 7.26 18.94 -0.35
CA GLU A 161 7.96 19.30 -1.60
C GLU A 161 6.97 19.62 -2.74
N CYS A 162 5.84 18.90 -2.80
CA CYS A 162 4.76 19.16 -3.77
C CYS A 162 3.81 20.31 -3.38
N GLY A 163 4.00 20.94 -2.22
CA GLY A 163 3.12 22.01 -1.73
C GLY A 163 1.68 21.57 -1.47
N LYS A 164 1.48 20.29 -1.08
CA LYS A 164 0.16 19.71 -0.85
C LYS A 164 -0.14 19.53 0.62
N GLU A 165 -1.43 19.42 0.92
CA GLU A 165 -1.94 19.05 2.22
C GLU A 165 -2.56 17.65 2.12
N GLN A 166 -1.82 16.66 2.61
CA GLN A 166 -2.19 15.23 2.52
C GLN A 166 -1.88 14.54 3.84
N TYR A 167 -2.66 13.50 4.15
CA TYR A 167 -2.60 12.80 5.41
C TYR A 167 -2.54 11.29 5.20
N LEU A 168 -1.81 10.60 6.08
CA LEU A 168 -1.87 9.15 6.19
C LEU A 168 -3.05 8.74 7.05
N VAL A 169 -3.76 7.71 6.61
CA VAL A 169 -4.83 7.05 7.37
C VAL A 169 -4.37 5.65 7.70
N PRO A 170 -3.72 5.44 8.87
CA PRO A 170 -3.26 4.13 9.28
C PRO A 170 -4.43 3.23 9.66
N TYR A 171 -4.48 2.05 9.05
CA TYR A 171 -5.35 0.97 9.49
C TYR A 171 -4.69 0.24 10.65
N LEU A 172 -5.42 0.11 11.76
CA LEU A 172 -4.95 -0.47 13.00
C LEU A 172 -5.86 -1.61 13.43
N MET A 173 -5.27 -2.59 14.08
CA MET A 173 -5.95 -3.77 14.58
C MET A 173 -5.75 -3.91 16.09
N SER A 174 -6.83 -4.15 16.82
CA SER A 174 -6.82 -4.50 18.22
C SER A 174 -7.06 -6.00 18.43
N SER A 175 -6.82 -6.46 19.64
CA SER A 175 -7.18 -7.82 20.09
C SER A 175 -6.54 -8.96 19.28
N HIS A 176 -5.43 -8.71 18.57
CA HIS A 176 -4.72 -9.79 17.88
C HIS A 176 -4.18 -10.82 18.89
N PRO A 177 -4.27 -12.13 18.61
CA PRO A 177 -3.67 -13.17 19.45
C PRO A 177 -2.20 -12.87 19.78
N GLY A 178 -1.84 -12.91 21.06
CA GLY A 178 -0.52 -12.53 21.56
C GLY A 178 -0.34 -11.04 21.90
N CYS A 179 -1.32 -10.21 21.64
CA CYS A 179 -1.38 -8.85 22.18
C CYS A 179 -1.87 -8.89 23.62
N THR A 180 -1.06 -8.39 24.54
CA THR A 180 -1.43 -8.20 25.95
C THR A 180 -1.69 -6.73 26.23
N ILE A 181 -2.08 -6.40 27.46
CA ILE A 181 -2.24 -5.00 27.89
C ILE A 181 -0.95 -4.19 27.64
N LYS A 182 0.21 -4.79 27.79
CA LYS A 182 1.49 -4.13 27.53
C LYS A 182 1.59 -3.65 26.08
N GLU A 183 1.36 -4.54 25.13
CA GLU A 183 1.42 -4.21 23.70
C GLU A 183 0.30 -3.24 23.29
N ALA A 184 -0.88 -3.32 23.90
CA ALA A 184 -1.96 -2.35 23.71
C ALA A 184 -1.57 -0.94 24.20
N VAL A 185 -0.85 -0.84 25.32
CA VAL A 185 -0.30 0.43 25.83
C VAL A 185 0.80 0.95 24.88
N GLU A 186 1.66 0.08 24.34
CA GLU A 186 2.66 0.46 23.33
C GLU A 186 1.98 1.11 22.11
N LEU A 187 0.88 0.53 21.63
CA LEU A 187 0.10 1.11 20.54
C LEU A 187 -0.49 2.48 20.92
N ALA A 188 -1.06 2.60 22.10
CA ALA A 188 -1.65 3.88 22.57
C ALA A 188 -0.58 4.98 22.70
N VAL A 189 0.61 4.66 23.19
CA VAL A 189 1.76 5.58 23.28
C VAL A 189 2.22 6.00 21.90
N PHE A 190 2.31 5.05 20.96
CA PHE A 190 2.66 5.33 19.56
C PHE A 190 1.67 6.30 18.92
N LEU A 191 0.38 6.05 19.05
CA LEU A 191 -0.67 6.93 18.51
C LEU A 191 -0.55 8.36 19.07
N LYS A 192 -0.33 8.47 20.38
CA LYS A 192 -0.13 9.78 21.01
C LYS A 192 1.13 10.49 20.49
N LYS A 193 2.26 9.78 20.37
CA LYS A 193 3.54 10.32 19.88
C LYS A 193 3.41 10.85 18.44
N HIS A 194 2.68 10.13 17.58
CA HIS A 194 2.48 10.50 16.18
C HIS A 194 1.26 11.40 15.94
N ASN A 195 0.59 11.84 17.01
CA ASN A 195 -0.64 12.64 16.94
C ASN A 195 -1.73 12.00 16.05
N ILE A 196 -1.78 10.67 16.04
CA ILE A 196 -2.78 9.89 15.32
C ILE A 196 -4.03 9.76 16.19
N ARG A 197 -5.17 10.19 15.66
CA ARG A 197 -6.49 10.00 16.28
C ARG A 197 -7.31 9.08 15.39
N PRO A 198 -7.24 7.75 15.59
CA PRO A 198 -7.98 6.82 14.76
C PRO A 198 -9.48 6.98 14.98
N GLU A 199 -10.24 7.16 13.92
CA GLU A 199 -11.70 7.14 13.97
C GLU A 199 -12.22 5.70 14.05
N GLN A 200 -11.47 4.75 13.53
CA GLN A 200 -11.83 3.34 13.51
C GLN A 200 -10.59 2.47 13.77
N VAL A 201 -10.75 1.49 14.63
CA VAL A 201 -9.80 0.40 14.88
C VAL A 201 -10.53 -0.92 14.64
N GLN A 202 -9.91 -1.81 13.87
CA GLN A 202 -10.49 -3.13 13.59
C GLN A 202 -10.14 -4.10 14.72
N ASP A 203 -11.13 -4.77 15.28
CA ASP A 203 -10.87 -5.93 16.12
C ASP A 203 -10.41 -7.13 15.29
N PHE A 204 -9.49 -7.90 15.84
CA PHE A 204 -9.07 -9.14 15.19
C PHE A 204 -10.27 -10.09 15.07
N TYR A 205 -10.58 -10.46 13.85
CA TYR A 205 -11.62 -11.42 13.55
C TYR A 205 -11.03 -12.54 12.68
N PRO A 206 -10.92 -13.77 13.20
CA PRO A 206 -10.39 -14.89 12.42
C PRO A 206 -11.37 -15.24 11.31
N THR A 207 -10.92 -15.14 10.07
CA THR A 207 -11.68 -15.62 8.91
C THR A 207 -11.13 -16.96 8.45
N PRO A 208 -11.99 -17.94 8.10
CA PRO A 208 -11.51 -19.16 7.48
C PRO A 208 -10.80 -18.83 6.18
N GLY A 209 -9.57 -19.36 6.03
CA GLY A 209 -8.71 -19.17 4.86
C GLY A 209 -9.02 -20.14 3.72
#